data_a4de95768119549fe543b017969cd07c
#
_entry.id   a4de95768119549fe543b017969cd07c
#
_cell.length_a   1.000
_cell.length_b   1.000
_cell.length_c   1.000
_cell.angle_alpha   90.00
_cell.angle_beta   90.00
_cell.angle_gamma   90.00
#
_symmetry.space_group_name_H-M   'P 1'
#
loop_
_entity.id
_entity.type
_entity.pdbx_description
1 polymer ?
#
loop_
_entity_poly.entity_id
_entity_poly.type
_entity_poly.pdbx_seq_one_letter_code
_entity_poly.pdbx_strand_id
1 'polypeptide(L)'
;MRSHLPVSHHGRMEVDTNAAPAVPRSRHRSGFWAVAFAFLIVMAFATLPSPLYGLYRTRDHLSAFVITIVFAIFAAGTIITLLGERFIAARIGRRGAMLAGVATMMVAAGLLAAWKDLPALLVGRFLTGVAIGLAAGVAIPYLIELRLRADPTASAVRAQIIGTSVNVGALGIGPLVAGILAQWATQPLTLSYLLFVALGVVALIGVAPAPETGTPTPRAATENRPAGSRRSVRLPVPAAAATIAAFSSTGLFAGLSGLFLATTFGRPSHALSGATLFLVFSAGVVSQLATTRLRASRVLALGMIFMVVGLVLLVVAVRLSTPSLALFLIGGALIGAGAGAVYKGTTGLVLQATPPENRVAMTSALVIAVFVGLSVPVLGAGVALNEGASAPDTVLVFAILVALGVCVSGWALLGRRPAGSD
;
A
#
# COMPACT_ATOMS: atom_id res chain seq x y z
N MET A 1 69.15 -28.00 39.73
CA MET A 1 68.25 -26.91 39.21
C MET A 1 66.97 -27.54 38.70
N ARG A 2 65.92 -27.44 39.51
CA ARG A 2 64.61 -28.01 39.20
C ARG A 2 63.72 -26.88 38.59
N SER A 3 63.25 -27.04 37.33
CA SER A 3 62.35 -26.11 36.64
C SER A 3 60.92 -26.46 37.05
N HIS A 4 60.21 -25.48 37.66
CA HIS A 4 58.77 -25.55 37.93
C HIS A 4 58.01 -25.20 36.69
N LEU A 5 57.12 -26.10 36.21
CA LEU A 5 56.10 -25.83 35.21
C LEU A 5 54.86 -25.30 35.92
N PRO A 6 54.17 -24.29 35.38
CA PRO A 6 52.91 -23.82 35.96
C PRO A 6 51.74 -24.70 35.53
N VAL A 7 50.92 -25.05 36.52
CA VAL A 7 49.66 -25.78 36.38
C VAL A 7 48.63 -24.90 35.66
N SER A 8 48.08 -25.40 34.55
CA SER A 8 46.98 -24.74 33.83
C SER A 8 45.69 -24.87 34.63
N HIS A 9 45.12 -23.75 35.06
CA HIS A 9 43.76 -23.69 35.57
C HIS A 9 42.78 -23.95 34.41
N HIS A 10 42.08 -25.09 34.50
CA HIS A 10 40.86 -25.34 33.70
C HIS A 10 39.79 -24.37 34.17
N GLY A 11 39.58 -23.28 33.40
CA GLY A 11 38.41 -22.44 33.52
C GLY A 11 37.15 -23.26 33.23
N ARG A 12 36.37 -23.53 34.27
CA ARG A 12 34.99 -23.99 34.10
C ARG A 12 34.28 -22.92 33.29
N MET A 13 33.80 -23.28 32.10
CA MET A 13 32.87 -22.49 31.33
C MET A 13 31.56 -22.50 32.14
N GLU A 14 31.31 -21.43 32.90
CA GLU A 14 29.99 -21.16 33.48
C GLU A 14 29.00 -21.08 32.34
N VAL A 15 28.17 -22.10 32.20
CA VAL A 15 27.00 -22.07 31.32
C VAL A 15 26.06 -21.04 31.92
N ASP A 16 25.95 -19.90 31.27
CA ASP A 16 25.03 -18.84 31.64
C ASP A 16 23.58 -19.37 31.53
N THR A 17 23.07 -19.85 32.68
CA THR A 17 21.73 -20.46 32.81
C THR A 17 20.60 -19.46 32.71
N ASN A 18 20.89 -18.19 32.42
CA ASN A 18 19.91 -17.11 32.25
C ASN A 18 19.58 -16.77 30.79
N ALA A 19 19.99 -17.56 29.80
CA ALA A 19 19.57 -17.39 28.44
C ALA A 19 18.05 -17.66 28.36
N ALA A 20 17.27 -16.62 28.12
CA ALA A 20 15.82 -16.74 27.89
C ALA A 20 15.55 -17.85 26.84
N PRO A 21 14.58 -18.75 27.09
CA PRO A 21 14.34 -19.90 26.23
C PRO A 21 14.14 -19.44 24.77
N ALA A 22 14.96 -19.99 23.87
CA ALA A 22 14.91 -19.64 22.45
C ALA A 22 13.50 -19.93 21.91
N VAL A 23 12.85 -18.90 21.32
CA VAL A 23 11.51 -19.03 20.78
C VAL A 23 11.49 -20.11 19.69
N PRO A 24 10.61 -21.11 19.74
CA PRO A 24 10.56 -22.20 18.76
C PRO A 24 10.42 -21.71 17.32
N ARG A 25 11.11 -22.33 16.37
CA ARG A 25 11.04 -22.02 14.93
C ARG A 25 9.61 -22.09 14.38
N SER A 26 8.77 -23.00 14.90
CA SER A 26 7.35 -23.13 14.56
C SER A 26 6.56 -21.85 14.83
N ARG A 27 6.82 -21.16 15.96
CA ARG A 27 6.18 -19.88 16.29
C ARG A 27 6.55 -18.75 15.33
N HIS A 28 7.77 -18.73 14.80
CA HIS A 28 8.17 -17.77 13.78
C HIS A 28 7.48 -18.08 12.45
N ARG A 29 7.33 -19.36 12.08
CA ARG A 29 6.65 -19.77 10.85
C ARG A 29 5.15 -19.48 10.88
N SER A 30 4.45 -19.79 11.97
CA SER A 30 3.04 -19.43 12.15
C SER A 30 2.85 -17.92 12.22
N GLY A 31 3.73 -17.20 12.94
CA GLY A 31 3.74 -15.75 13.01
C GLY A 31 3.89 -15.08 11.65
N PHE A 32 4.72 -15.63 10.75
CA PHE A 32 4.86 -15.13 9.38
C PHE A 32 3.52 -15.09 8.64
N TRP A 33 2.77 -16.19 8.64
CA TRP A 33 1.48 -16.26 7.95
C TRP A 33 0.39 -15.44 8.64
N ALA A 34 0.40 -15.38 9.97
CA ALA A 34 -0.53 -14.55 10.73
C ALA A 34 -0.31 -13.06 10.44
N VAL A 35 0.94 -12.60 10.39
CA VAL A 35 1.28 -11.21 10.04
C VAL A 35 0.94 -10.91 8.57
N ALA A 36 1.20 -11.85 7.65
CA ALA A 36 0.82 -11.71 6.24
C ALA A 36 -0.70 -11.58 6.08
N PHE A 37 -1.47 -12.41 6.81
CA PHE A 37 -2.94 -12.33 6.81
C PHE A 37 -3.44 -11.02 7.42
N ALA A 38 -2.91 -10.60 8.57
CA ALA A 38 -3.29 -9.34 9.20
C ALA A 38 -3.02 -8.15 8.27
N PHE A 39 -1.86 -8.14 7.62
CA PHE A 39 -1.51 -7.12 6.65
C PHE A 39 -2.45 -7.12 5.44
N LEU A 40 -2.79 -8.31 4.91
CA LEU A 40 -3.76 -8.47 3.84
C LEU A 40 -5.12 -7.84 4.23
N ILE A 41 -5.64 -8.14 5.43
CA ILE A 41 -6.94 -7.64 5.87
C ILE A 41 -6.94 -6.12 6.04
N VAL A 42 -5.90 -5.55 6.65
CA VAL A 42 -5.77 -4.09 6.81
C VAL A 42 -5.69 -3.39 5.44
N MET A 43 -4.90 -3.94 4.51
CA MET A 43 -4.76 -3.36 3.17
C MET A 43 -6.02 -3.55 2.32
N ALA A 44 -6.73 -4.67 2.44
CA ALA A 44 -8.00 -4.89 1.76
C ALA A 44 -9.08 -3.91 2.25
N PHE A 45 -9.08 -3.58 3.54
CA PHE A 45 -10.00 -2.60 4.12
C PHE A 45 -9.78 -1.18 3.57
N ALA A 46 -8.56 -0.85 3.09
CA ALA A 46 -8.24 0.46 2.54
C ALA A 46 -9.18 0.90 1.41
N THR A 47 -9.49 -0.02 0.52
CA THR A 47 -10.28 0.21 -0.70
C THR A 47 -11.66 -0.45 -0.66
N LEU A 48 -11.96 -1.18 0.43
CA LEU A 48 -13.28 -1.81 0.67
C LEU A 48 -14.47 -0.87 0.38
N PRO A 49 -14.48 0.42 0.83
CA PRO A 49 -15.63 1.29 0.63
C PRO A 49 -15.87 1.73 -0.83
N SER A 50 -14.90 1.54 -1.74
CA SER A 50 -14.98 2.05 -3.10
C SER A 50 -16.27 1.65 -3.86
N PRO A 51 -16.67 0.36 -3.95
CA PRO A 51 -17.93 -0.02 -4.58
C PRO A 51 -19.17 0.39 -3.77
N LEU A 52 -19.01 0.69 -2.47
CA LEU A 52 -20.10 1.15 -1.59
C LEU A 52 -20.40 2.64 -1.76
N TYR A 53 -19.50 3.44 -2.35
CA TYR A 53 -19.72 4.89 -2.55
C TYR A 53 -20.97 5.19 -3.36
N GLY A 54 -21.34 4.32 -4.30
CA GLY A 54 -22.61 4.43 -5.03
C GLY A 54 -23.83 4.40 -4.10
N LEU A 55 -23.82 3.52 -3.09
CA LEU A 55 -24.92 3.41 -2.11
C LEU A 55 -24.98 4.63 -1.19
N TYR A 56 -23.85 5.11 -0.68
CA TYR A 56 -23.79 6.32 0.13
C TYR A 56 -24.25 7.55 -0.67
N ARG A 57 -23.82 7.63 -1.95
CA ARG A 57 -24.19 8.73 -2.84
C ARG A 57 -25.70 8.79 -3.10
N THR A 58 -26.35 7.67 -3.38
CA THR A 58 -27.80 7.62 -3.61
C THR A 58 -28.60 7.85 -2.34
N ARG A 59 -28.13 7.30 -1.19
CA ARG A 59 -28.81 7.43 0.09
C ARG A 59 -28.77 8.88 0.62
N ASP A 60 -27.58 9.52 0.59
CA ASP A 60 -27.32 10.78 1.27
C ASP A 60 -27.15 11.95 0.28
N HIS A 61 -27.49 11.74 -1.00
CA HIS A 61 -27.38 12.73 -2.11
C HIS A 61 -26.01 13.40 -2.21
N LEU A 62 -24.93 12.64 -1.93
CA LEU A 62 -23.58 13.18 -1.93
C LEU A 62 -23.08 13.49 -3.35
N SER A 63 -22.43 14.65 -3.51
CA SER A 63 -21.81 15.03 -4.78
C SER A 63 -20.58 14.16 -5.09
N ALA A 64 -20.13 14.15 -6.37
CA ALA A 64 -18.92 13.47 -6.77
C ALA A 64 -17.69 13.99 -6.01
N PHE A 65 -17.64 15.31 -5.75
CA PHE A 65 -16.55 15.93 -4.99
C PHE A 65 -16.50 15.43 -3.53
N VAL A 66 -17.66 15.37 -2.85
CA VAL A 66 -17.71 14.84 -1.47
C VAL A 66 -17.21 13.39 -1.41
N ILE A 67 -17.57 12.56 -2.38
CA ILE A 67 -17.07 11.18 -2.47
C ILE A 67 -15.55 11.14 -2.65
N THR A 68 -14.97 12.05 -3.46
CA THR A 68 -13.51 12.10 -3.61
C THR A 68 -12.81 12.60 -2.34
N ILE A 69 -13.42 13.48 -1.54
CA ILE A 69 -12.92 13.85 -0.20
C ILE A 69 -12.95 12.64 0.73
N VAL A 70 -14.09 11.94 0.80
CA VAL A 70 -14.23 10.70 1.62
C VAL A 70 -13.19 9.66 1.21
N PHE A 71 -12.93 9.53 -0.09
CA PHE A 71 -11.85 8.66 -0.58
C PHE A 71 -10.48 9.17 -0.14
N ALA A 72 -10.17 10.45 -0.31
CA ALA A 72 -8.84 11.00 -0.12
C ALA A 72 -8.40 11.11 1.36
N ILE A 73 -9.34 11.26 2.30
CA ILE A 73 -9.01 11.53 3.70
C ILE A 73 -8.24 10.37 4.37
N PHE A 74 -8.37 9.13 3.88
CA PHE A 74 -7.57 8.01 4.37
C PHE A 74 -6.07 8.21 4.12
N ALA A 75 -5.70 8.88 3.03
CA ALA A 75 -4.30 9.17 2.76
C ALA A 75 -3.71 10.14 3.81
N ALA A 76 -4.49 11.11 4.30
CA ALA A 76 -4.05 12.00 5.37
C ALA A 76 -3.71 11.20 6.64
N GLY A 77 -4.60 10.30 7.07
CA GLY A 77 -4.34 9.40 8.20
C GLY A 77 -3.11 8.53 8.00
N THR A 78 -2.92 7.98 6.79
CA THR A 78 -1.77 7.15 6.46
C THR A 78 -0.47 7.95 6.49
N ILE A 79 -0.44 9.13 5.86
CA ILE A 79 0.76 9.99 5.79
C ILE A 79 1.18 10.44 7.18
N ILE A 80 0.23 10.92 7.99
CA ILE A 80 0.50 11.36 9.38
C ILE A 80 1.12 10.21 10.19
N THR A 81 0.56 9.01 10.07
CA THR A 81 1.04 7.83 10.80
C THR A 81 2.41 7.38 10.31
N LEU A 82 2.67 7.37 8.99
CA LEU A 82 3.96 7.02 8.43
C LEU A 82 5.05 8.02 8.83
N LEU A 83 4.73 9.31 8.96
CA LEU A 83 5.68 10.31 9.47
C LEU A 83 6.03 10.05 10.94
N GLY A 84 5.08 9.52 11.72
CA GLY A 84 5.26 9.15 13.13
C GLY A 84 5.77 7.72 13.36
N GLU A 85 5.87 6.88 12.33
CA GLU A 85 6.13 5.43 12.42
C GLU A 85 7.35 5.08 13.27
N ARG A 86 8.47 5.81 13.10
CA ARG A 86 9.71 5.57 13.85
C ARG A 86 9.50 5.68 15.37
N PHE A 87 8.68 6.62 15.81
CA PHE A 87 8.39 6.82 17.24
C PHE A 87 7.45 5.74 17.77
N ILE A 88 6.48 5.32 16.94
CA ILE A 88 5.51 4.29 17.29
C ILE A 88 6.20 2.93 17.37
N ALA A 89 6.89 2.50 16.31
CA ALA A 89 7.57 1.22 16.25
C ALA A 89 8.68 1.08 17.32
N ALA A 90 9.37 2.18 17.67
CA ALA A 90 10.37 2.19 18.74
C ALA A 90 9.74 1.97 20.14
N ARG A 91 8.48 2.36 20.35
CA ARG A 91 7.80 2.25 21.65
C ARG A 91 7.08 0.92 21.85
N ILE A 92 6.36 0.45 20.84
CA ILE A 92 5.47 -0.72 20.94
C ILE A 92 5.96 -1.94 20.17
N GLY A 93 7.08 -1.84 19.48
CA GLY A 93 7.63 -2.92 18.65
C GLY A 93 6.82 -3.17 17.37
N ARG A 94 7.28 -4.15 16.57
CA ARG A 94 6.62 -4.47 15.28
C ARG A 94 5.31 -5.23 15.47
N ARG A 95 5.30 -6.18 16.41
CA ARG A 95 4.08 -6.89 16.77
C ARG A 95 3.02 -5.93 17.31
N GLY A 96 3.43 -5.06 18.23
CA GLY A 96 2.54 -4.06 18.82
C GLY A 96 1.95 -3.12 17.77
N ALA A 97 2.75 -2.63 16.82
CA ALA A 97 2.28 -1.77 15.72
C ALA A 97 1.31 -2.50 14.78
N MET A 98 1.56 -3.77 14.46
CA MET A 98 0.63 -4.59 13.68
C MET A 98 -0.70 -4.81 14.41
N LEU A 99 -0.67 -5.16 15.70
CA LEU A 99 -1.88 -5.31 16.52
C LEU A 99 -2.67 -4.00 16.63
N ALA A 100 -1.98 -2.88 16.85
CA ALA A 100 -2.60 -1.55 16.88
C ALA A 100 -3.24 -1.19 15.52
N GLY A 101 -2.58 -1.53 14.41
CA GLY A 101 -3.13 -1.34 13.07
C GLY A 101 -4.42 -2.14 12.85
N VAL A 102 -4.43 -3.43 13.20
CA VAL A 102 -5.65 -4.27 13.11
C VAL A 102 -6.75 -3.76 14.04
N ALA A 103 -6.43 -3.41 15.28
CA ALA A 103 -7.40 -2.87 16.23
C ALA A 103 -8.01 -1.54 15.74
N THR A 104 -7.19 -0.63 15.20
CA THR A 104 -7.68 0.64 14.62
C THR A 104 -8.57 0.39 13.41
N MET A 105 -8.22 -0.57 12.54
CA MET A 105 -9.08 -0.99 11.42
C MET A 105 -10.43 -1.52 11.92
N MET A 106 -10.44 -2.34 12.99
CA MET A 106 -11.69 -2.87 13.57
C MET A 106 -12.56 -1.76 14.14
N VAL A 107 -11.96 -0.77 14.81
CA VAL A 107 -12.68 0.42 15.30
C VAL A 107 -13.27 1.20 14.12
N ALA A 108 -12.49 1.42 13.05
CA ALA A 108 -13.00 2.08 11.84
C ALA A 108 -14.16 1.29 11.21
N ALA A 109 -14.01 -0.04 11.09
CA ALA A 109 -15.04 -0.91 10.53
C ALA A 109 -16.31 -0.93 11.41
N GLY A 110 -16.17 -1.04 12.73
CA GLY A 110 -17.29 -0.97 13.67
C GLY A 110 -18.04 0.37 13.61
N LEU A 111 -17.29 1.47 13.54
CA LEU A 111 -17.87 2.81 13.39
C LEU A 111 -18.68 2.91 12.08
N LEU A 112 -18.13 2.46 10.95
CA LEU A 112 -18.78 2.51 9.64
C LEU A 112 -19.96 1.52 9.52
N ALA A 113 -19.96 0.43 10.28
CA ALA A 113 -21.09 -0.48 10.37
C ALA A 113 -22.25 0.10 11.17
N ALA A 114 -21.95 0.77 12.29
CA ALA A 114 -22.94 1.33 13.21
C ALA A 114 -23.50 2.67 12.74
N TRP A 115 -22.64 3.56 12.24
CA TRP A 115 -22.98 4.93 11.88
C TRP A 115 -22.61 5.20 10.41
N LYS A 116 -23.61 5.55 9.59
CA LYS A 116 -23.49 5.57 8.12
C LYS A 116 -23.48 6.97 7.52
N ASP A 117 -23.52 8.02 8.33
CA ASP A 117 -23.56 9.41 7.86
C ASP A 117 -22.18 9.94 7.44
N LEU A 118 -22.16 11.07 6.75
CA LEU A 118 -20.93 11.65 6.23
C LEU A 118 -19.84 11.89 7.31
N PRO A 119 -20.14 12.37 8.54
CA PRO A 119 -19.12 12.50 9.59
C PRO A 119 -18.46 11.17 9.94
N ALA A 120 -19.25 10.10 10.05
CA ALA A 120 -18.73 8.76 10.33
C ALA A 120 -17.86 8.23 9.18
N LEU A 121 -18.25 8.50 7.92
CA LEU A 121 -17.44 8.18 6.76
C LEU A 121 -16.08 8.87 6.82
N LEU A 122 -16.03 10.16 7.12
CA LEU A 122 -14.79 10.92 7.21
C LEU A 122 -13.88 10.40 8.32
N VAL A 123 -14.44 10.22 9.55
CA VAL A 123 -13.69 9.70 10.70
C VAL A 123 -13.23 8.24 10.44
N GLY A 124 -14.13 7.39 9.96
CA GLY A 124 -13.81 5.98 9.65
C GLY A 124 -12.73 5.86 8.57
N ARG A 125 -12.76 6.71 7.55
CA ARG A 125 -11.73 6.75 6.50
C ARG A 125 -10.40 7.26 7.03
N PHE A 126 -10.40 8.29 7.88
CA PHE A 126 -9.18 8.76 8.54
C PHE A 126 -8.55 7.65 9.40
N LEU A 127 -9.36 6.98 10.24
CA LEU A 127 -8.91 5.83 11.04
C LEU A 127 -8.42 4.67 10.17
N THR A 128 -9.07 4.42 9.02
CA THR A 128 -8.57 3.47 8.01
C THR A 128 -7.13 3.82 7.60
N GLY A 129 -6.87 5.10 7.34
CA GLY A 129 -5.54 5.58 7.01
C GLY A 129 -4.53 5.36 8.14
N VAL A 130 -4.92 5.65 9.37
CA VAL A 130 -4.07 5.39 10.56
C VAL A 130 -3.74 3.89 10.66
N ALA A 131 -4.72 3.02 10.49
CA ALA A 131 -4.52 1.56 10.50
C ALA A 131 -3.52 1.10 9.43
N ILE A 132 -3.66 1.62 8.21
CA ILE A 132 -2.74 1.35 7.09
C ILE A 132 -1.32 1.80 7.44
N GLY A 133 -1.15 3.03 7.95
CA GLY A 133 0.16 3.56 8.30
C GLY A 133 0.86 2.72 9.37
N LEU A 134 0.12 2.29 10.41
CA LEU A 134 0.64 1.41 11.47
C LEU A 134 1.08 0.04 10.93
N ALA A 135 0.27 -0.57 10.07
CA ALA A 135 0.56 -1.90 9.53
C ALA A 135 1.63 -1.87 8.43
N ALA A 136 1.50 -0.98 7.43
CA ALA A 136 2.39 -0.94 6.27
C ALA A 136 3.82 -0.59 6.62
N GLY A 137 4.02 0.28 7.63
CA GLY A 137 5.34 0.66 8.08
C GLY A 137 6.16 -0.50 8.65
N VAL A 138 5.53 -1.48 9.28
CA VAL A 138 6.23 -2.58 9.95
C VAL A 138 6.10 -3.92 9.24
N ALA A 139 5.10 -4.12 8.36
CA ALA A 139 4.73 -5.43 7.84
C ALA A 139 5.88 -6.13 7.10
N ILE A 140 6.47 -5.48 6.09
CA ILE A 140 7.51 -6.12 5.25
C ILE A 140 8.77 -6.46 6.04
N PRO A 141 9.36 -5.55 6.84
CA PRO A 141 10.48 -5.89 7.72
C PRO A 141 10.15 -7.03 8.69
N TYR A 142 8.95 -7.00 9.29
CA TYR A 142 8.51 -8.03 10.22
C TYR A 142 8.39 -9.41 9.56
N LEU A 143 7.81 -9.47 8.36
CA LEU A 143 7.74 -10.71 7.57
C LEU A 143 9.13 -11.27 7.23
N ILE A 144 10.07 -10.41 6.81
CA ILE A 144 11.44 -10.83 6.48
C ILE A 144 12.11 -11.44 7.72
N GLU A 145 12.02 -10.78 8.86
CA GLU A 145 12.65 -11.25 10.11
C GLU A 145 12.03 -12.53 10.64
N LEU A 146 10.70 -12.64 10.64
CA LEU A 146 10.02 -13.88 11.03
C LEU A 146 10.44 -15.05 10.13
N ARG A 147 10.57 -14.81 8.82
CA ARG A 147 10.99 -15.83 7.86
C ARG A 147 12.43 -16.30 8.12
N LEU A 148 13.37 -15.36 8.31
CA LEU A 148 14.78 -15.67 8.54
C LEU A 148 15.01 -16.33 9.90
N ARG A 149 14.23 -15.97 10.92
CA ARG A 149 14.30 -16.64 12.24
C ARG A 149 13.66 -18.02 12.23
N ALA A 150 12.65 -18.26 11.39
CA ALA A 150 12.07 -19.58 11.21
C ALA A 150 13.02 -20.52 10.45
N ASP A 151 13.71 -20.00 9.45
CA ASP A 151 14.65 -20.71 8.59
C ASP A 151 15.78 -19.76 8.13
N PRO A 152 16.98 -19.84 8.74
CA PRO A 152 18.10 -18.96 8.38
C PRO A 152 18.58 -19.11 6.92
N THR A 153 18.26 -20.23 6.26
CA THR A 153 18.59 -20.47 4.84
C THR A 153 17.54 -19.91 3.88
N ALA A 154 16.40 -19.42 4.42
CA ALA A 154 15.31 -18.90 3.62
C ALA A 154 15.71 -17.59 2.92
N SER A 155 15.14 -17.38 1.73
CA SER A 155 15.36 -16.15 0.97
C SER A 155 14.54 -14.98 1.54
N ALA A 156 15.23 -13.93 1.98
CA ALA A 156 14.62 -12.65 2.36
C ALA A 156 13.83 -12.04 1.19
N VAL A 157 14.31 -12.23 -0.05
CA VAL A 157 13.65 -11.74 -1.27
C VAL A 157 12.27 -12.37 -1.44
N ARG A 158 12.11 -13.66 -1.15
CA ARG A 158 10.78 -14.31 -1.20
C ARG A 158 9.82 -13.72 -0.17
N ALA A 159 10.27 -13.45 1.05
CA ALA A 159 9.44 -12.81 2.07
C ALA A 159 9.04 -11.40 1.66
N GLN A 160 9.94 -10.64 1.06
CA GLN A 160 9.66 -9.32 0.50
C GLN A 160 8.66 -9.38 -0.66
N ILE A 161 8.78 -10.34 -1.57
CA ILE A 161 7.84 -10.54 -2.67
C ILE A 161 6.43 -10.84 -2.11
N ILE A 162 6.32 -11.73 -1.13
CA ILE A 162 5.04 -12.03 -0.49
C ILE A 162 4.45 -10.76 0.14
N GLY A 163 5.24 -10.01 0.92
CA GLY A 163 4.78 -8.78 1.55
C GLY A 163 4.30 -7.71 0.56
N THR A 164 5.03 -7.50 -0.54
CA THR A 164 4.63 -6.56 -1.60
C THR A 164 3.41 -7.03 -2.38
N SER A 165 3.30 -8.32 -2.66
CA SER A 165 2.12 -8.89 -3.34
C SER A 165 0.87 -8.80 -2.46
N VAL A 166 1.01 -9.04 -1.16
CA VAL A 166 -0.07 -8.84 -0.17
C VAL A 166 -0.48 -7.38 -0.14
N ASN A 167 0.48 -6.45 -0.07
CA ASN A 167 0.22 -5.02 -0.02
C ASN A 167 -0.65 -4.53 -1.20
N VAL A 168 -0.24 -4.83 -2.41
CA VAL A 168 -0.93 -4.33 -3.62
C VAL A 168 -2.15 -5.19 -3.96
N GLY A 169 -2.05 -6.51 -3.84
CA GLY A 169 -3.14 -7.43 -4.18
C GLY A 169 -4.35 -7.29 -3.26
N ALA A 170 -4.12 -7.02 -1.98
CA ALA A 170 -5.18 -6.78 -1.01
C ALA A 170 -6.06 -5.59 -1.38
N LEU A 171 -5.49 -4.54 -2.00
CA LEU A 171 -6.25 -3.37 -2.47
C LEU A 171 -7.32 -3.74 -3.53
N GLY A 172 -7.16 -4.86 -4.23
CA GLY A 172 -8.18 -5.39 -5.14
C GLY A 172 -9.21 -6.29 -4.44
N ILE A 173 -8.75 -7.08 -3.45
CA ILE A 173 -9.61 -8.07 -2.76
C ILE A 173 -10.73 -7.39 -1.97
N GLY A 174 -10.43 -6.31 -1.24
CA GLY A 174 -11.41 -5.57 -0.46
C GLY A 174 -12.62 -5.10 -1.28
N PRO A 175 -12.40 -4.36 -2.36
CA PRO A 175 -13.48 -3.93 -3.26
C PRO A 175 -14.24 -5.07 -3.91
N LEU A 176 -13.55 -6.17 -4.30
CA LEU A 176 -14.23 -7.33 -4.87
C LEU A 176 -15.25 -7.92 -3.87
N VAL A 177 -14.81 -8.14 -2.63
CA VAL A 177 -15.67 -8.66 -1.56
C VAL A 177 -16.83 -7.69 -1.27
N ALA A 178 -16.53 -6.40 -1.10
CA ALA A 178 -17.56 -5.40 -0.85
C ALA A 178 -18.54 -5.23 -2.03
N GLY A 179 -18.05 -5.29 -3.25
CA GLY A 179 -18.87 -5.22 -4.46
C GLY A 179 -19.83 -6.39 -4.58
N ILE A 180 -19.37 -7.61 -4.25
CA ILE A 180 -20.20 -8.81 -4.19
C ILE A 180 -21.28 -8.64 -3.10
N LEU A 181 -20.91 -8.26 -1.90
CA LEU A 181 -21.85 -8.03 -0.81
C LEU A 181 -22.84 -6.89 -1.14
N ALA A 182 -22.36 -5.82 -1.77
CA ALA A 182 -23.20 -4.68 -2.18
C ALA A 182 -24.24 -5.05 -3.23
N GLN A 183 -23.96 -6.05 -4.06
CA GLN A 183 -24.86 -6.49 -5.12
C GLN A 183 -25.96 -7.42 -4.63
N TRP A 184 -25.65 -8.32 -3.65
CA TRP A 184 -26.54 -9.41 -3.29
C TRP A 184 -26.96 -9.46 -1.82
N ALA A 185 -26.26 -8.75 -0.92
CA ALA A 185 -26.62 -8.77 0.49
C ALA A 185 -27.76 -7.78 0.81
N THR A 186 -28.59 -8.11 1.81
CA THR A 186 -29.71 -7.26 2.25
C THR A 186 -29.27 -6.00 2.97
N GLN A 187 -28.14 -6.04 3.67
CA GLN A 187 -27.57 -4.92 4.42
C GLN A 187 -26.09 -4.69 4.06
N PRO A 188 -25.79 -4.29 2.81
CA PRO A 188 -24.43 -4.27 2.30
C PRO A 188 -23.50 -3.32 3.07
N LEU A 189 -24.00 -2.16 3.51
CA LEU A 189 -23.24 -1.18 4.27
C LEU A 189 -22.89 -1.64 5.70
N THR A 190 -23.59 -2.61 6.24
CA THR A 190 -23.31 -3.20 7.55
C THR A 190 -22.48 -4.46 7.42
N LEU A 191 -22.90 -5.39 6.57
CA LEU A 191 -22.27 -6.71 6.44
C LEU A 191 -20.83 -6.61 5.92
N SER A 192 -20.55 -5.70 4.97
CA SER A 192 -19.20 -5.50 4.44
C SER A 192 -18.22 -5.10 5.55
N TYR A 193 -18.61 -4.23 6.45
CA TYR A 193 -17.75 -3.79 7.55
C TYR A 193 -17.67 -4.82 8.67
N LEU A 194 -18.80 -5.47 9.07
CA LEU A 194 -18.79 -6.53 10.09
C LEU A 194 -17.96 -7.73 9.70
N LEU A 195 -17.92 -8.09 8.41
CA LEU A 195 -17.02 -9.13 7.91
C LEU A 195 -15.56 -8.77 8.22
N PHE A 196 -15.15 -7.51 8.02
CA PHE A 196 -13.79 -7.09 8.32
C PHE A 196 -13.51 -6.95 9.82
N VAL A 197 -14.53 -6.68 10.65
CA VAL A 197 -14.40 -6.83 12.12
C VAL A 197 -14.11 -8.29 12.48
N ALA A 198 -14.87 -9.24 11.94
CA ALA A 198 -14.66 -10.66 12.21
C ALA A 198 -13.27 -11.15 11.73
N LEU A 199 -12.86 -10.77 10.51
CA LEU A 199 -11.52 -11.07 9.99
C LEU A 199 -10.43 -10.40 10.83
N GLY A 200 -10.67 -9.20 11.36
CA GLY A 200 -9.79 -8.49 12.29
C GLY A 200 -9.60 -9.25 13.61
N VAL A 201 -10.66 -9.84 14.17
CA VAL A 201 -10.58 -10.71 15.37
C VAL A 201 -9.66 -11.90 15.08
N VAL A 202 -9.85 -12.58 13.95
CA VAL A 202 -8.98 -13.70 13.54
C VAL A 202 -7.53 -13.24 13.38
N ALA A 203 -7.31 -12.07 12.79
CA ALA A 203 -5.98 -11.49 12.62
C ALA A 203 -5.33 -11.15 13.97
N LEU A 204 -6.06 -10.57 14.93
CA LEU A 204 -5.55 -10.28 16.29
C LEU A 204 -5.16 -11.56 17.01
N ILE A 205 -6.03 -12.59 16.98
CA ILE A 205 -5.75 -13.90 17.61
C ILE A 205 -4.50 -14.54 16.98
N GLY A 206 -4.33 -14.43 15.68
CA GLY A 206 -3.19 -14.99 14.97
C GLY A 206 -1.88 -14.25 15.25
N VAL A 207 -1.91 -12.91 15.32
CA VAL A 207 -0.71 -12.08 15.53
C VAL A 207 -0.30 -12.00 17.01
N ALA A 208 -1.24 -12.11 17.95
CA ALA A 208 -0.96 -12.01 19.39
C ALA A 208 0.17 -12.96 19.87
N PRO A 209 0.22 -14.26 19.47
CA PRO A 209 1.31 -15.17 19.86
C PRO A 209 2.56 -15.03 18.99
N ALA A 210 2.57 -14.19 17.94
CA ALA A 210 3.73 -14.04 17.06
C ALA A 210 4.91 -13.43 17.85
N PRO A 211 6.15 -13.94 17.65
CA PRO A 211 7.30 -13.43 18.35
C PRO A 211 7.60 -11.98 17.97
N GLU A 212 7.94 -11.14 18.96
CA GLU A 212 8.50 -9.82 18.67
C GLU A 212 9.90 -9.98 18.04
N THR A 213 10.14 -9.30 16.94
CA THR A 213 11.41 -9.40 16.21
C THR A 213 12.20 -8.09 16.25
N GLY A 214 11.53 -6.98 16.47
CA GLY A 214 12.17 -5.67 16.66
C GLY A 214 12.73 -5.57 18.06
N THR A 215 14.04 -5.36 18.22
CA THR A 215 14.58 -4.92 19.49
C THR A 215 14.13 -3.47 19.70
N PRO A 216 13.45 -3.15 20.82
CA PRO A 216 13.24 -1.77 21.20
C PRO A 216 14.61 -1.10 21.28
N THR A 217 14.86 -0.12 20.44
CA THR A 217 16.14 0.61 20.49
C THR A 217 16.14 1.40 21.81
N PRO A 218 17.09 1.17 22.73
CA PRO A 218 17.15 1.94 23.98
C PRO A 218 17.17 3.44 23.64
N ARG A 219 16.41 4.23 24.40
CA ARG A 219 16.28 5.68 24.24
C ARG A 219 17.63 6.43 24.09
N ALA A 220 18.67 5.90 24.76
CA ALA A 220 20.04 6.39 24.70
C ALA A 220 20.71 6.28 23.32
N ALA A 221 20.35 5.29 22.49
CA ALA A 221 20.92 5.13 21.16
C ALA A 221 20.34 6.13 20.13
N THR A 222 19.18 6.70 20.43
CA THR A 222 18.52 7.70 19.58
C THR A 222 19.03 9.12 19.90
N GLU A 223 19.47 9.36 21.14
CA GLU A 223 19.98 10.67 21.60
C GLU A 223 21.43 10.94 21.17
N ASN A 224 22.24 9.88 21.01
CA ASN A 224 23.67 9.99 20.69
C ASN A 224 24.01 10.02 19.19
N ARG A 225 23.03 10.12 18.29
CA ARG A 225 23.36 10.42 16.90
C ARG A 225 23.66 11.91 16.75
N PRO A 226 24.87 12.27 16.27
CA PRO A 226 25.26 13.68 16.10
C PRO A 226 24.19 14.42 15.29
N ALA A 227 23.76 15.58 15.77
CA ALA A 227 22.76 16.42 15.10
C ALA A 227 23.16 16.82 13.66
N GLY A 228 24.45 16.70 13.30
CA GLY A 228 24.99 16.94 11.96
C GLY A 228 24.72 15.86 10.92
N SER A 229 24.25 14.64 11.29
CA SER A 229 23.98 13.58 10.31
C SER A 229 22.54 13.58 9.77
N ARG A 230 21.72 14.58 10.13
CA ARG A 230 20.40 14.81 9.55
C ARG A 230 20.49 15.46 8.16
N ARG A 231 21.26 14.89 7.24
CA ARG A 231 20.99 15.20 5.82
C ARG A 231 19.56 14.78 5.54
N SER A 232 18.70 15.79 5.34
CA SER A 232 17.31 15.58 4.94
C SER A 232 17.33 14.74 3.66
N VAL A 233 16.93 13.46 3.80
CA VAL A 233 16.83 12.54 2.66
C VAL A 233 15.66 13.05 1.82
N ARG A 234 15.96 13.73 0.73
CA ARG A 234 14.93 14.22 -0.18
C ARG A 234 14.73 13.21 -1.30
N LEU A 235 13.47 12.77 -1.46
CA LEU A 235 13.09 11.97 -2.61
C LEU A 235 13.37 12.78 -3.89
N PRO A 236 14.10 12.20 -4.88
CA PRO A 236 14.31 12.89 -6.15
C PRO A 236 12.97 13.28 -6.79
N VAL A 237 12.85 14.54 -7.21
CA VAL A 237 11.59 15.05 -7.80
C VAL A 237 11.05 14.17 -8.92
N PRO A 238 11.86 13.65 -9.88
CA PRO A 238 11.36 12.75 -10.90
C PRO A 238 10.79 11.45 -10.33
N ALA A 239 11.36 10.92 -9.23
CA ALA A 239 10.85 9.69 -8.62
C ALA A 239 9.51 9.93 -7.89
N ALA A 240 9.39 11.05 -7.20
CA ALA A 240 8.12 11.47 -6.60
C ALA A 240 7.06 11.67 -7.69
N ALA A 241 7.36 12.42 -8.74
CA ALA A 241 6.43 12.72 -9.83
C ALA A 241 5.99 11.47 -10.59
N ALA A 242 6.91 10.54 -10.92
CA ALA A 242 6.57 9.27 -11.56
C ALA A 242 5.63 8.44 -10.69
N THR A 243 5.91 8.36 -9.38
CA THR A 243 5.10 7.59 -8.43
C THR A 243 3.73 8.22 -8.26
N ILE A 244 3.64 9.53 -8.06
CA ILE A 244 2.38 10.27 -7.94
C ILE A 244 1.54 10.08 -9.21
N ALA A 245 2.10 10.32 -10.40
CA ALA A 245 1.39 10.19 -11.65
C ALA A 245 0.88 8.76 -11.89
N ALA A 246 1.71 7.74 -11.61
CA ALA A 246 1.30 6.34 -11.77
C ALA A 246 0.12 5.97 -10.86
N PHE A 247 0.17 6.36 -9.58
CA PHE A 247 -0.90 6.03 -8.63
C PHE A 247 -2.14 6.93 -8.74
N SER A 248 -2.04 8.09 -9.40
CA SER A 248 -3.20 8.92 -9.73
C SER A 248 -4.24 8.14 -10.53
N SER A 249 -3.80 7.36 -11.50
CA SER A 249 -4.70 6.57 -12.35
C SER A 249 -5.39 5.45 -11.57
N THR A 250 -4.67 4.73 -10.70
CA THR A 250 -5.30 3.72 -9.84
C THR A 250 -6.24 4.36 -8.82
N GLY A 251 -5.92 5.57 -8.34
CA GLY A 251 -6.78 6.37 -7.49
C GLY A 251 -8.08 6.79 -8.19
N LEU A 252 -8.01 7.20 -9.46
CA LEU A 252 -9.20 7.51 -10.27
C LEU A 252 -10.16 6.31 -10.32
N PHE A 253 -9.63 5.11 -10.60
CA PHE A 253 -10.43 3.90 -10.56
C PHE A 253 -11.01 3.63 -9.17
N ALA A 254 -10.21 3.75 -8.11
CA ALA A 254 -10.66 3.49 -6.75
C ALA A 254 -11.71 4.50 -6.23
N GLY A 255 -11.61 5.76 -6.64
CA GLY A 255 -12.54 6.82 -6.23
C GLY A 255 -13.78 6.95 -7.10
N LEU A 256 -13.65 6.75 -8.40
CA LEU A 256 -14.67 7.16 -9.39
C LEU A 256 -15.15 6.06 -10.34
N SER A 257 -14.56 4.83 -10.35
CA SER A 257 -14.98 3.78 -11.29
C SER A 257 -16.47 3.44 -11.17
N GLY A 258 -17.01 3.36 -9.97
CA GLY A 258 -18.43 3.10 -9.74
C GLY A 258 -19.33 4.19 -10.33
N LEU A 259 -18.90 5.46 -10.24
CA LEU A 259 -19.60 6.57 -10.87
C LEU A 259 -19.59 6.45 -12.40
N PHE A 260 -18.43 6.23 -13.01
CA PHE A 260 -18.30 6.06 -14.46
C PHE A 260 -19.09 4.86 -14.98
N LEU A 261 -19.06 3.72 -14.28
CA LEU A 261 -19.83 2.55 -14.63
C LEU A 261 -21.34 2.84 -14.65
N ALA A 262 -21.83 3.60 -13.67
CA ALA A 262 -23.25 3.96 -13.60
C ALA A 262 -23.66 5.02 -14.63
N THR A 263 -22.89 6.11 -14.76
CA THR A 263 -23.30 7.29 -15.56
C THR A 263 -22.86 7.21 -17.01
N THR A 264 -21.65 6.71 -17.30
CA THR A 264 -21.10 6.68 -18.65
C THR A 264 -21.45 5.39 -19.38
N PHE A 265 -21.37 4.25 -18.66
CA PHE A 265 -21.62 2.93 -19.27
C PHE A 265 -23.04 2.39 -19.04
N GLY A 266 -23.89 3.10 -18.28
CA GLY A 266 -25.24 2.64 -17.95
C GLY A 266 -25.29 1.31 -17.18
N ARG A 267 -24.22 0.99 -16.43
CA ARG A 267 -24.06 -0.27 -15.69
C ARG A 267 -23.89 -0.04 -14.18
N PRO A 268 -24.96 0.31 -13.45
CA PRO A 268 -24.90 0.59 -12.00
C PRO A 268 -24.74 -0.71 -11.18
N SER A 269 -23.66 -1.47 -11.43
CA SER A 269 -23.37 -2.72 -10.72
C SER A 269 -22.22 -2.54 -9.73
N HIS A 270 -22.50 -2.79 -8.45
CA HIS A 270 -21.50 -2.75 -7.38
C HIS A 270 -20.49 -3.88 -7.52
N ALA A 271 -20.94 -5.08 -7.94
CA ALA A 271 -20.05 -6.21 -8.20
C ALA A 271 -19.08 -5.90 -9.35
N LEU A 272 -19.55 -5.26 -10.43
CA LEU A 272 -18.70 -4.85 -11.55
C LEU A 272 -17.67 -3.78 -11.11
N SER A 273 -18.07 -2.83 -10.26
CA SER A 273 -17.15 -1.85 -9.69
C SER A 273 -16.06 -2.52 -8.85
N GLY A 274 -16.42 -3.47 -7.98
CA GLY A 274 -15.45 -4.26 -7.21
C GLY A 274 -14.53 -5.10 -8.09
N ALA A 275 -15.08 -5.78 -9.10
CA ALA A 275 -14.31 -6.57 -10.06
C ALA A 275 -13.35 -5.72 -10.90
N THR A 276 -13.74 -4.51 -11.28
CA THR A 276 -12.88 -3.55 -11.98
C THR A 276 -11.65 -3.20 -11.14
N LEU A 277 -11.83 -2.90 -9.86
CA LEU A 277 -10.72 -2.60 -8.96
C LEU A 277 -9.84 -3.83 -8.72
N PHE A 278 -10.44 -5.01 -8.56
CA PHE A 278 -9.69 -6.25 -8.46
C PHE A 278 -8.82 -6.48 -9.71
N LEU A 279 -9.35 -6.26 -10.89
CA LEU A 279 -8.62 -6.36 -12.16
C LEU A 279 -7.43 -5.39 -12.21
N VAL A 280 -7.64 -4.11 -11.89
CA VAL A 280 -6.61 -3.06 -11.91
C VAL A 280 -5.47 -3.39 -10.95
N PHE A 281 -5.77 -3.69 -9.69
CA PHE A 281 -4.73 -3.97 -8.70
C PHE A 281 -4.05 -5.32 -8.91
N SER A 282 -4.79 -6.35 -9.35
CA SER A 282 -4.21 -7.65 -9.69
C SER A 282 -3.26 -7.56 -10.89
N ALA A 283 -3.61 -6.78 -11.92
CA ALA A 283 -2.72 -6.51 -13.05
C ALA A 283 -1.41 -5.83 -12.59
N GLY A 284 -1.48 -4.93 -11.60
CA GLY A 284 -0.30 -4.34 -10.97
C GLY A 284 0.60 -5.37 -10.28
N VAL A 285 0.02 -6.30 -9.52
CA VAL A 285 0.76 -7.40 -8.89
C VAL A 285 1.40 -8.32 -9.94
N VAL A 286 0.61 -8.75 -10.94
CA VAL A 286 1.09 -9.61 -12.03
C VAL A 286 2.26 -8.95 -12.75
N SER A 287 2.16 -7.66 -13.07
CA SER A 287 3.24 -6.89 -13.68
C SER A 287 4.52 -6.87 -12.83
N GLN A 288 4.38 -6.65 -11.52
CA GLN A 288 5.52 -6.68 -10.59
C GLN A 288 6.18 -8.07 -10.53
N LEU A 289 5.38 -9.14 -10.50
CA LEU A 289 5.89 -10.51 -10.47
C LEU A 289 6.55 -10.92 -11.81
N ALA A 290 5.90 -10.63 -12.94
CA ALA A 290 6.39 -10.97 -14.26
C ALA A 290 7.73 -10.27 -14.60
N THR A 291 7.95 -9.08 -14.04
CA THR A 291 9.15 -8.28 -14.27
C THR A 291 10.28 -8.51 -13.26
N THR A 292 10.22 -9.54 -12.40
CA THR A 292 11.22 -9.78 -11.33
C THR A 292 12.64 -10.00 -11.84
N ARG A 293 12.80 -10.51 -13.05
CA ARG A 293 14.11 -10.79 -13.67
C ARG A 293 14.65 -9.62 -14.51
N LEU A 294 13.87 -8.55 -14.66
CA LEU A 294 14.25 -7.41 -15.48
C LEU A 294 15.01 -6.35 -14.65
N ARG A 295 15.89 -5.59 -15.33
CA ARG A 295 16.54 -4.42 -14.73
C ARG A 295 15.51 -3.33 -14.44
N ALA A 296 15.71 -2.56 -13.36
CA ALA A 296 14.79 -1.52 -12.91
C ALA A 296 14.44 -0.50 -14.03
N SER A 297 15.43 -0.12 -14.85
CA SER A 297 15.21 0.78 -15.99
C SER A 297 14.28 0.20 -17.05
N ARG A 298 14.42 -1.10 -17.39
CA ARG A 298 13.51 -1.76 -18.33
C ARG A 298 12.10 -1.90 -17.76
N VAL A 299 12.00 -2.20 -16.46
CA VAL A 299 10.69 -2.27 -15.76
C VAL A 299 9.99 -0.93 -15.81
N LEU A 300 10.72 0.17 -15.53
CA LEU A 300 10.18 1.54 -15.63
C LEU A 300 9.70 1.84 -17.05
N ALA A 301 10.50 1.56 -18.07
CA ALA A 301 10.14 1.82 -19.47
C ALA A 301 8.89 1.04 -19.90
N LEU A 302 8.79 -0.27 -19.56
CA LEU A 302 7.59 -1.06 -19.81
C LEU A 302 6.37 -0.50 -19.08
N GLY A 303 6.54 -0.05 -17.82
CA GLY A 303 5.49 0.57 -17.04
C GLY A 303 4.96 1.84 -17.68
N MET A 304 5.84 2.69 -18.24
CA MET A 304 5.46 3.88 -18.99
C MET A 304 4.61 3.53 -20.22
N ILE A 305 5.02 2.53 -21.00
CA ILE A 305 4.29 2.07 -22.19
C ILE A 305 2.90 1.56 -21.80
N PHE A 306 2.79 0.67 -20.81
CA PHE A 306 1.51 0.16 -20.35
C PHE A 306 0.59 1.27 -19.83
N MET A 307 1.17 2.24 -19.09
CA MET A 307 0.41 3.38 -18.58
C MET A 307 -0.16 4.23 -19.71
N VAL A 308 0.67 4.63 -20.68
CA VAL A 308 0.24 5.49 -21.80
C VAL A 308 -0.80 4.77 -22.65
N VAL A 309 -0.57 3.51 -23.04
CA VAL A 309 -1.53 2.72 -23.81
C VAL A 309 -2.83 2.55 -23.03
N GLY A 310 -2.77 2.25 -21.74
CA GLY A 310 -3.95 2.11 -20.90
C GLY A 310 -4.75 3.39 -20.77
N LEU A 311 -4.08 4.56 -20.65
CA LEU A 311 -4.74 5.88 -20.62
C LEU A 311 -5.40 6.22 -21.96
N VAL A 312 -4.75 5.91 -23.09
CA VAL A 312 -5.34 6.09 -24.43
C VAL A 312 -6.61 5.23 -24.56
N LEU A 313 -6.55 3.94 -24.18
CA LEU A 313 -7.72 3.07 -24.22
C LEU A 313 -8.84 3.56 -23.29
N LEU A 314 -8.51 4.10 -22.12
CA LEU A 314 -9.48 4.67 -21.20
C LEU A 314 -10.19 5.87 -21.81
N VAL A 315 -9.45 6.80 -22.44
CA VAL A 315 -10.02 7.97 -23.13
C VAL A 315 -10.90 7.54 -24.29
N VAL A 316 -10.43 6.60 -25.13
CA VAL A 316 -11.22 6.05 -26.24
C VAL A 316 -12.48 5.39 -25.71
N ALA A 317 -12.41 4.59 -24.65
CA ALA A 317 -13.54 3.88 -24.06
C ALA A 317 -14.72 4.80 -23.70
N VAL A 318 -14.41 6.00 -23.16
CA VAL A 318 -15.44 6.97 -22.71
C VAL A 318 -15.87 7.95 -23.79
N ARG A 319 -15.09 8.12 -24.86
CA ARG A 319 -15.36 9.08 -25.95
C ARG A 319 -16.01 8.47 -27.20
N LEU A 320 -16.10 7.15 -27.29
CA LEU A 320 -16.86 6.51 -28.35
C LEU A 320 -18.34 6.92 -28.31
N SER A 321 -18.99 7.01 -29.43
CA SER A 321 -20.43 7.27 -29.56
C SER A 321 -21.28 6.29 -28.74
N THR A 322 -20.82 5.02 -28.66
CA THR A 322 -21.26 4.00 -27.71
C THR A 322 -20.10 3.64 -26.80
N PRO A 323 -20.07 4.11 -25.54
CA PRO A 323 -18.99 3.84 -24.61
C PRO A 323 -18.70 2.34 -24.45
N SER A 324 -17.43 1.96 -24.58
CA SER A 324 -17.03 0.55 -24.58
C SER A 324 -16.51 0.11 -23.22
N LEU A 325 -17.29 -0.70 -22.51
CA LEU A 325 -16.88 -1.31 -21.23
C LEU A 325 -15.64 -2.20 -21.40
N ALA A 326 -15.51 -2.92 -22.51
CA ALA A 326 -14.34 -3.76 -22.77
C ALA A 326 -13.04 -2.95 -22.82
N LEU A 327 -13.04 -1.82 -23.56
CA LEU A 327 -11.88 -0.92 -23.62
C LEU A 327 -11.58 -0.27 -22.26
N PHE A 328 -12.61 0.05 -21.47
CA PHE A 328 -12.46 0.58 -20.12
C PHE A 328 -11.76 -0.43 -19.19
N LEU A 329 -12.15 -1.70 -19.23
CA LEU A 329 -11.57 -2.75 -18.42
C LEU A 329 -10.14 -3.10 -18.86
N ILE A 330 -9.91 -3.21 -20.18
CA ILE A 330 -8.55 -3.46 -20.72
C ILE A 330 -7.62 -2.27 -20.40
N GLY A 331 -8.11 -1.05 -20.62
CA GLY A 331 -7.38 0.17 -20.26
C GLY A 331 -7.05 0.21 -18.77
N GLY A 332 -8.01 -0.14 -17.91
CA GLY A 332 -7.81 -0.26 -16.47
C GLY A 332 -6.76 -1.29 -16.08
N ALA A 333 -6.78 -2.48 -16.70
CA ALA A 333 -5.77 -3.52 -16.47
C ALA A 333 -4.36 -3.06 -16.88
N LEU A 334 -4.23 -2.41 -18.04
CA LEU A 334 -2.94 -1.85 -18.49
C LEU A 334 -2.46 -0.70 -17.60
N ILE A 335 -3.36 0.16 -17.13
CA ILE A 335 -3.04 1.21 -16.16
C ILE A 335 -2.52 0.58 -14.86
N GLY A 336 -3.20 -0.44 -14.35
CA GLY A 336 -2.77 -1.15 -13.15
C GLY A 336 -1.39 -1.80 -13.31
N ALA A 337 -1.18 -2.52 -14.43
CA ALA A 337 0.11 -3.10 -14.78
C ALA A 337 1.21 -2.03 -14.90
N GLY A 338 0.89 -0.91 -15.55
CA GLY A 338 1.75 0.25 -15.69
C GLY A 338 2.15 0.85 -14.34
N ALA A 339 1.17 1.09 -13.46
CA ALA A 339 1.43 1.65 -12.13
C ALA A 339 2.33 0.72 -11.29
N GLY A 340 2.07 -0.58 -11.30
CA GLY A 340 2.89 -1.58 -10.64
C GLY A 340 4.33 -1.59 -11.15
N ALA A 341 4.53 -1.54 -12.47
CA ALA A 341 5.85 -1.53 -13.08
C ALA A 341 6.59 -0.19 -12.87
N VAL A 342 5.91 0.97 -13.04
CA VAL A 342 6.49 2.29 -12.77
C VAL A 342 6.98 2.36 -11.31
N TYR A 343 6.15 1.96 -10.36
CA TYR A 343 6.54 1.96 -8.94
C TYR A 343 7.75 1.08 -8.66
N LYS A 344 7.72 -0.17 -9.16
CA LYS A 344 8.82 -1.12 -8.99
C LYS A 344 10.11 -0.62 -9.64
N GLY A 345 10.03 -0.12 -10.88
CA GLY A 345 11.18 0.42 -11.61
C GLY A 345 11.77 1.65 -10.93
N THR A 346 10.92 2.61 -10.54
CA THR A 346 11.32 3.83 -9.81
C THR A 346 11.96 3.49 -8.48
N THR A 347 11.33 2.61 -7.68
CA THR A 347 11.87 2.17 -6.39
C THR A 347 13.23 1.50 -6.57
N GLY A 348 13.37 0.63 -7.58
CA GLY A 348 14.64 -0.04 -7.90
C GLY A 348 15.75 0.95 -8.24
N LEU A 349 15.50 1.93 -9.11
CA LEU A 349 16.49 2.95 -9.49
C LEU A 349 16.87 3.84 -8.30
N VAL A 350 15.88 4.28 -7.52
CA VAL A 350 16.11 5.15 -6.36
C VAL A 350 16.93 4.42 -5.30
N LEU A 351 16.58 3.19 -4.96
CA LEU A 351 17.29 2.44 -3.90
C LEU A 351 18.69 1.99 -4.32
N GLN A 352 18.95 1.77 -5.62
CA GLN A 352 20.30 1.53 -6.13
C GLN A 352 21.22 2.75 -5.95
N ALA A 353 20.68 3.95 -6.13
CA ALA A 353 21.42 5.21 -5.94
C ALA A 353 21.45 5.71 -4.49
N THR A 354 20.78 5.02 -3.55
CA THR A 354 20.62 5.46 -2.15
C THR A 354 21.55 4.67 -1.23
N PRO A 355 22.38 5.35 -0.40
CA PRO A 355 23.18 4.70 0.63
C PRO A 355 22.31 3.83 1.57
N PRO A 356 22.84 2.68 2.07
CA PRO A 356 22.08 1.73 2.87
C PRO A 356 21.35 2.35 4.08
N GLU A 357 22.01 3.29 4.76
CA GLU A 357 21.47 4.00 5.94
C GLU A 357 20.25 4.87 5.65
N ASN A 358 20.05 5.29 4.40
CA ASN A 358 18.97 6.17 3.96
C ASN A 358 17.82 5.42 3.25
N ARG A 359 17.98 4.12 2.95
CA ARG A 359 17.01 3.34 2.17
C ARG A 359 15.63 3.26 2.82
N VAL A 360 15.57 3.14 4.14
CA VAL A 360 14.28 3.10 4.87
C VAL A 360 13.53 4.43 4.70
N ALA A 361 14.22 5.55 4.92
CA ALA A 361 13.60 6.87 4.76
C ALA A 361 13.15 7.13 3.32
N MET A 362 13.93 6.68 2.33
CA MET A 362 13.60 6.80 0.91
C MET A 362 12.39 5.95 0.54
N THR A 363 12.28 4.71 1.07
CA THR A 363 11.13 3.86 0.87
C THR A 363 9.85 4.48 1.47
N SER A 364 9.93 5.01 2.69
CA SER A 364 8.80 5.71 3.32
C SER A 364 8.36 6.92 2.50
N ALA A 365 9.32 7.71 1.95
CA ALA A 365 9.00 8.85 1.09
C ALA A 365 8.30 8.43 -0.22
N LEU A 366 8.71 7.30 -0.83
CA LEU A 366 8.03 6.73 -2.00
C LEU A 366 6.62 6.26 -1.65
N VAL A 367 6.41 5.64 -0.48
CA VAL A 367 5.08 5.23 -0.02
C VAL A 367 4.17 6.46 0.20
N ILE A 368 4.70 7.55 0.78
CA ILE A 368 3.96 8.80 0.90
C ILE A 368 3.56 9.32 -0.49
N ALA A 369 4.47 9.29 -1.48
CA ALA A 369 4.17 9.69 -2.86
C ALA A 369 3.06 8.82 -3.49
N VAL A 370 2.98 7.51 -3.16
CA VAL A 370 1.86 6.64 -3.56
C VAL A 370 0.53 7.18 -3.03
N PHE A 371 0.43 7.49 -1.74
CA PHE A 371 -0.82 7.96 -1.14
C PHE A 371 -1.22 9.38 -1.59
N VAL A 372 -0.24 10.25 -1.85
CA VAL A 372 -0.48 11.56 -2.49
C VAL A 372 -1.04 11.34 -3.88
N GLY A 373 -0.45 10.45 -4.68
CA GLY A 373 -0.92 10.10 -6.02
C GLY A 373 -2.33 9.52 -6.02
N LEU A 374 -2.61 8.57 -5.13
CA LEU A 374 -3.94 7.98 -4.99
C LEU A 374 -5.04 9.01 -4.70
N SER A 375 -4.73 10.13 -4.04
CA SER A 375 -5.73 11.01 -3.44
C SER A 375 -5.80 12.39 -4.10
N VAL A 376 -4.69 13.11 -4.20
CA VAL A 376 -4.72 14.53 -4.61
C VAL A 376 -5.26 14.73 -6.04
N PRO A 377 -4.81 14.00 -7.08
CA PRO A 377 -5.34 14.19 -8.43
C PRO A 377 -6.80 13.74 -8.58
N VAL A 378 -7.25 12.78 -7.78
CA VAL A 378 -8.65 12.33 -7.77
C VAL A 378 -9.57 13.42 -7.20
N LEU A 379 -9.11 14.16 -6.19
CA LEU A 379 -9.81 15.36 -5.69
C LEU A 379 -10.00 16.37 -6.83
N GLY A 380 -8.98 16.63 -7.64
CA GLY A 380 -9.07 17.51 -8.80
C GLY A 380 -10.12 17.04 -9.82
N ALA A 381 -10.16 15.73 -10.11
CA ALA A 381 -11.20 15.14 -10.97
C ALA A 381 -12.61 15.29 -10.35
N GLY A 382 -12.72 15.12 -9.02
CA GLY A 382 -13.99 15.33 -8.30
C GLY A 382 -14.48 16.78 -8.36
N VAL A 383 -13.58 17.75 -8.23
CA VAL A 383 -13.89 19.19 -8.41
C VAL A 383 -14.39 19.44 -9.84
N ALA A 384 -13.66 18.99 -10.87
CA ALA A 384 -14.05 19.20 -12.25
C ALA A 384 -15.47 18.66 -12.55
N LEU A 385 -15.77 17.44 -12.08
CA LEU A 385 -17.11 16.85 -12.22
C LEU A 385 -18.18 17.63 -11.45
N ASN A 386 -17.86 18.22 -10.32
CA ASN A 386 -18.79 19.02 -9.52
C ASN A 386 -19.09 20.38 -10.15
N GLU A 387 -18.11 20.97 -10.84
CA GLU A 387 -18.23 22.21 -11.61
C GLU A 387 -18.90 22.00 -12.99
N GLY A 388 -19.40 20.81 -13.26
CA GLY A 388 -20.15 20.50 -14.48
C GLY A 388 -19.33 20.03 -15.67
N ALA A 389 -18.03 19.74 -15.49
CA ALA A 389 -17.25 19.12 -16.55
C ALA A 389 -17.79 17.71 -16.88
N SER A 390 -17.83 17.38 -18.17
CA SER A 390 -18.27 16.05 -18.59
C SER A 390 -17.29 14.97 -18.14
N ALA A 391 -17.78 13.74 -17.90
CA ALA A 391 -16.93 12.62 -17.56
C ALA A 391 -15.86 12.34 -18.64
N PRO A 392 -16.17 12.38 -19.96
CA PRO A 392 -15.14 12.22 -21.01
C PRO A 392 -14.07 13.30 -21.01
N ASP A 393 -14.41 14.57 -20.72
CA ASP A 393 -13.43 15.66 -20.69
C ASP A 393 -12.56 15.58 -19.45
N THR A 394 -13.15 15.27 -18.29
CA THR A 394 -12.42 15.03 -17.05
C THR A 394 -11.39 13.90 -17.23
N VAL A 395 -11.79 12.78 -17.84
CA VAL A 395 -10.89 11.64 -18.11
C VAL A 395 -9.79 12.04 -19.10
N LEU A 396 -10.10 12.82 -20.15
CA LEU A 396 -9.10 13.27 -21.13
C LEU A 396 -8.02 14.14 -20.48
N VAL A 397 -8.44 15.20 -19.78
CA VAL A 397 -7.49 16.12 -19.11
C VAL A 397 -6.64 15.35 -18.09
N PHE A 398 -7.29 14.51 -17.30
CA PHE A 398 -6.60 13.66 -16.34
C PHE A 398 -5.56 12.74 -17.01
N ALA A 399 -5.93 12.07 -18.10
CA ALA A 399 -5.06 11.17 -18.85
C ALA A 399 -3.85 11.91 -19.44
N ILE A 400 -4.04 13.11 -20.00
CA ILE A 400 -2.94 13.95 -20.51
C ILE A 400 -1.97 14.31 -19.39
N LEU A 401 -2.46 14.82 -18.27
CA LEU A 401 -1.61 15.23 -17.14
C LEU A 401 -0.81 14.05 -16.58
N VAL A 402 -1.44 12.89 -16.42
CA VAL A 402 -0.77 11.68 -15.94
C VAL A 402 0.25 11.16 -16.96
N ALA A 403 -0.09 11.10 -18.23
CA ALA A 403 0.82 10.66 -19.29
C ALA A 403 2.06 11.56 -19.35
N LEU A 404 1.87 12.88 -19.35
CA LEU A 404 2.98 13.84 -19.30
C LEU A 404 3.82 13.65 -18.03
N GLY A 405 3.19 13.54 -16.87
CA GLY A 405 3.88 13.31 -15.59
C GLY A 405 4.72 12.05 -15.60
N VAL A 406 4.18 10.93 -16.08
CA VAL A 406 4.92 9.66 -16.16
C VAL A 406 6.03 9.72 -17.22
N CYS A 407 5.76 10.27 -18.41
CA CYS A 407 6.76 10.33 -19.49
C CYS A 407 7.93 11.24 -19.15
N VAL A 408 7.67 12.46 -18.69
CA VAL A 408 8.72 13.45 -18.35
C VAL A 408 9.57 12.94 -17.18
N SER A 409 8.92 12.47 -16.11
CA SER A 409 9.65 12.00 -14.93
C SER A 409 10.37 10.68 -15.17
N GLY A 410 9.77 9.77 -15.96
CA GLY A 410 10.40 8.51 -16.33
C GLY A 410 11.61 8.70 -17.24
N TRP A 411 11.51 9.61 -18.22
CA TRP A 411 12.66 9.98 -19.06
C TRP A 411 13.79 10.58 -18.23
N ALA A 412 13.50 11.49 -17.30
CA ALA A 412 14.48 12.09 -16.40
C ALA A 412 15.17 11.05 -15.48
N LEU A 413 14.46 9.98 -15.09
CA LEU A 413 15.03 8.87 -14.33
C LEU A 413 15.91 7.95 -15.16
N LEU A 414 15.51 7.68 -16.42
CA LEU A 414 16.25 6.82 -17.35
C LEU A 414 17.51 7.51 -17.90
N GLY A 415 17.48 8.84 -18.08
CA GLY A 415 18.60 9.63 -18.58
C GLY A 415 19.74 9.86 -17.57
N ARG A 416 19.50 9.60 -16.28
CA ARG A 416 20.54 9.68 -15.24
C ARG A 416 21.44 8.44 -15.34
N ARG A 417 22.62 8.59 -15.97
CA ARG A 417 23.66 7.54 -15.92
C ARG A 417 24.04 7.30 -14.47
N PRO A 418 24.22 6.04 -14.02
CA PRO A 418 24.80 5.77 -12.71
C PRO A 418 26.18 6.44 -12.64
N ALA A 419 26.41 7.30 -11.64
CA ALA A 419 27.71 7.85 -11.35
C ALA A 419 28.65 6.68 -11.02
N GLY A 420 29.58 6.34 -11.91
CA GLY A 420 30.58 5.29 -11.69
C GLY A 420 30.68 4.22 -12.77
N SER A 421 30.75 4.61 -14.03
CA SER A 421 31.20 3.73 -15.11
C SER A 421 32.25 4.46 -15.96
N ASP A 422 33.28 4.94 -15.29
CA ASP A 422 34.56 5.25 -15.89
C ASP A 422 35.65 4.44 -15.19
#